data_128427c316d8a045fccebacc9c42f702
#
_entry.id   128427c316d8a045fccebacc9c42f702
#
_cell.length_a   1.000
_cell.length_b   1.000
_cell.length_c   1.000
_cell.angle_alpha   90.00
_cell.angle_beta   90.00
_cell.angle_gamma   90.00
#
_symmetry.space_group_name_H-M   'P 1'
#
loop_
_entity.id
_entity.type
_entity.pdbx_description
1 polymer ?
#
loop_
_entity_poly.entity_id
_entity_poly.type
_entity_poly.pdbx_seq_one_letter_code
_entity_poly.pdbx_strand_id
1 'polypeptide(L)'
;MEPHVPHSPRPKPVVLLILDGWGHREAVEDNALALADIPNWRRLVATHPHTLVHTEGRHVGLPDGQMGNSEVGHMNLGAGRIVYQDLTRVDAAIEDGSFFANPELRAACAAAKAANGTLHVMGLLSPGGVHSHEQHIFAMLELARREGVPRVAVHAFLDGRDTPPRSAEPSLRALQALCDKLGNARIASVGGRYYVMDRDQRWDRVQRGWDAMVEATGEHRATDALSALTAAYARGENDEFVAPTVLDGAQPMRDGDAVVFMNFRADRARQLAAAFVDPGFDGFIARRPALSRFVCLTEYDAKLPAPLAFAPDDLRHTFGEIVAGAGLQQLRIAETEKYAHVTFFFSGGREDLFAGEERILVPSPQVATYDLQPEMSCPELTDKLVAAIESGRFDTIVCNIANPDMVGHSGILQAAIHAAQAVDIAIGRVAGAVRAAGGALVITADHGNLEMMRDPATGQPHTAHTVGPVPLVYVGDRHVTLRSGGALRDVAPTLLDLLGLPQPAEMTGQSLLLPA
;
A
#
# COMPACT_ATOMS: atom_id res chain seq x y z
N MET A 1 -8.71 39.03 -31.43
CA MET A 1 -7.81 39.44 -30.33
C MET A 1 -8.51 38.98 -29.05
N GLU A 2 -8.09 37.82 -28.54
CA GLU A 2 -8.55 37.39 -27.22
C GLU A 2 -7.88 38.30 -26.18
N PRO A 3 -8.58 38.67 -25.11
CA PRO A 3 -8.01 39.50 -24.06
C PRO A 3 -6.90 38.75 -23.37
N HIS A 4 -5.71 39.31 -23.40
CA HIS A 4 -4.52 38.84 -22.66
C HIS A 4 -4.85 38.99 -21.16
N VAL A 5 -5.29 37.91 -20.52
CA VAL A 5 -5.37 37.82 -19.05
C VAL A 5 -3.92 37.87 -18.55
N PRO A 6 -3.56 38.87 -17.74
CA PRO A 6 -2.21 38.91 -17.18
C PRO A 6 -2.05 37.67 -16.29
N HIS A 7 -1.20 36.76 -16.70
CA HIS A 7 -0.76 35.67 -15.82
C HIS A 7 -0.09 36.28 -14.59
N SER A 8 -0.70 36.14 -13.43
CA SER A 8 0.01 36.46 -12.18
C SER A 8 1.36 35.74 -12.18
N PRO A 9 2.44 36.41 -11.76
CA PRO A 9 3.74 35.76 -11.72
C PRO A 9 3.65 34.47 -10.92
N ARG A 10 4.28 33.41 -11.43
CA ARG A 10 4.33 32.09 -10.77
C ARG A 10 4.89 32.27 -9.34
N PRO A 11 4.20 31.77 -8.30
CA PRO A 11 4.72 31.86 -6.93
C PRO A 11 6.04 31.11 -6.80
N LYS A 12 6.99 31.68 -6.06
CA LYS A 12 8.29 31.06 -5.81
C LYS A 12 8.77 31.36 -4.40
N PRO A 13 9.04 30.32 -3.57
CA PRO A 13 8.81 28.90 -3.86
C PRO A 13 7.34 28.49 -3.70
N VAL A 14 6.97 27.34 -4.29
CA VAL A 14 5.78 26.57 -3.88
C VAL A 14 6.22 25.55 -2.84
N VAL A 15 5.71 25.67 -1.62
CA VAL A 15 6.08 24.83 -0.48
C VAL A 15 4.95 23.88 -0.14
N LEU A 16 5.24 22.57 -0.05
CA LEU A 16 4.40 21.57 0.58
C LEU A 16 4.95 21.29 1.98
N LEU A 17 4.15 21.60 3.00
CA LEU A 17 4.46 21.32 4.40
C LEU A 17 3.54 20.20 4.89
N ILE A 18 4.12 19.03 5.12
CA ILE A 18 3.41 17.84 5.60
C ILE A 18 3.58 17.77 7.11
N LEU A 19 2.48 17.88 7.84
CA LEU A 19 2.41 17.73 9.30
C LEU A 19 2.06 16.27 9.59
N ASP A 20 3.07 15.42 9.66
CA ASP A 20 2.89 13.96 9.78
C ASP A 20 2.04 13.60 11.02
N GLY A 21 0.92 12.91 10.83
CA GLY A 21 0.03 12.54 11.94
C GLY A 21 -0.90 13.67 12.45
N TRP A 22 -1.07 14.78 11.71
CA TRP A 22 -1.96 15.90 12.08
C TRP A 22 -3.36 15.69 11.53
N GLY A 23 -4.21 14.95 12.24
CA GLY A 23 -5.55 14.61 11.80
C GLY A 23 -6.62 15.68 12.08
N HIS A 24 -7.87 15.33 11.80
CA HIS A 24 -9.03 16.18 12.07
C HIS A 24 -10.10 15.40 12.84
N ARG A 25 -10.51 15.95 13.99
CA ARG A 25 -11.62 15.43 14.80
C ARG A 25 -12.32 16.60 15.52
N GLU A 26 -13.64 16.62 15.50
CA GLU A 26 -14.43 17.68 16.16
C GLU A 26 -14.44 17.53 17.69
N ALA A 27 -14.38 16.30 18.21
CA ALA A 27 -14.36 16.05 19.65
C ALA A 27 -13.08 16.59 20.29
N VAL A 28 -13.24 17.30 21.42
CA VAL A 28 -12.13 17.93 22.16
C VAL A 28 -11.48 16.97 23.16
N GLU A 29 -12.24 16.02 23.68
CA GLU A 29 -11.75 15.07 24.68
C GLU A 29 -10.63 14.21 24.10
N ASP A 30 -9.51 14.13 24.81
CA ASP A 30 -8.29 13.40 24.41
C ASP A 30 -7.78 13.76 23.00
N ASN A 31 -8.08 14.96 22.52
CA ASN A 31 -7.62 15.53 21.24
C ASN A 31 -6.51 16.56 21.53
N ALA A 32 -5.26 16.17 21.27
CA ALA A 32 -4.11 17.02 21.55
C ALA A 32 -4.15 18.32 20.75
N LEU A 33 -4.65 18.29 19.49
CA LEU A 33 -4.74 19.48 18.62
C LEU A 33 -5.81 20.47 19.11
N ALA A 34 -6.92 19.97 19.65
CA ALA A 34 -7.97 20.82 20.21
C ALA A 34 -7.55 21.46 21.53
N LEU A 35 -6.77 20.74 22.34
CA LEU A 35 -6.32 21.15 23.67
C LEU A 35 -5.06 22.01 23.66
N ALA A 36 -4.22 21.91 22.61
CA ALA A 36 -2.99 22.68 22.50
C ALA A 36 -3.24 24.16 22.22
N ASP A 37 -2.35 25.03 22.70
CA ASP A 37 -2.30 26.44 22.29
C ASP A 37 -1.56 26.56 20.95
N ILE A 38 -2.32 26.60 19.85
CA ILE A 38 -1.83 26.60 18.46
C ILE A 38 -2.41 27.81 17.68
N PRO A 39 -2.05 29.03 18.06
CA PRO A 39 -2.66 30.25 17.51
C PRO A 39 -2.36 30.47 16.02
N ASN A 40 -1.17 30.08 15.54
CA ASN A 40 -0.81 30.24 14.13
C ASN A 40 -1.68 29.38 13.25
N TRP A 41 -1.83 28.08 13.60
CA TRP A 41 -2.69 27.15 12.91
C TRP A 41 -4.15 27.64 12.86
N ARG A 42 -4.71 27.99 14.04
CA ARG A 42 -6.09 28.49 14.15
C ARG A 42 -6.32 29.72 13.28
N ARG A 43 -5.36 30.66 13.27
CA ARG A 43 -5.42 31.85 12.44
C ARG A 43 -5.41 31.49 10.96
N LEU A 44 -4.51 30.59 10.50
CA LEU A 44 -4.44 30.19 9.09
C LEU A 44 -5.75 29.55 8.63
N VAL A 45 -6.28 28.61 9.39
CA VAL A 45 -7.58 27.96 9.07
C VAL A 45 -8.73 28.99 9.03
N ALA A 46 -8.72 29.96 9.93
CA ALA A 46 -9.79 31.00 9.97
C ALA A 46 -9.71 32.01 8.83
N THR A 47 -8.54 32.22 8.22
CA THR A 47 -8.34 33.34 7.27
C THR A 47 -7.93 32.92 5.86
N HIS A 48 -7.67 31.65 5.62
CA HIS A 48 -7.20 31.13 4.34
C HIS A 48 -8.11 30.01 3.82
N PRO A 49 -8.16 29.80 2.51
CA PRO A 49 -8.87 28.66 1.93
C PRO A 49 -8.37 27.35 2.53
N HIS A 50 -9.31 26.54 3.01
CA HIS A 50 -9.00 25.23 3.58
C HIS A 50 -10.08 24.21 3.25
N THR A 51 -9.73 22.93 3.31
CA THR A 51 -10.63 21.80 3.10
C THR A 51 -10.12 20.59 3.88
N LEU A 52 -10.86 19.49 3.85
CA LEU A 52 -10.42 18.19 4.34
C LEU A 52 -10.14 17.26 3.16
N VAL A 53 -9.10 16.44 3.29
CA VAL A 53 -8.69 15.44 2.31
C VAL A 53 -8.61 14.05 2.96
N HIS A 54 -9.03 13.03 2.22
CA HIS A 54 -9.01 11.64 2.67
C HIS A 54 -7.60 11.06 2.65
N THR A 55 -7.28 10.28 3.70
CA THR A 55 -5.97 9.64 3.88
C THR A 55 -6.08 8.14 4.16
N GLU A 56 -7.29 7.59 4.16
CA GLU A 56 -7.63 6.26 4.62
C GLU A 56 -8.26 5.40 3.52
N GLY A 57 -8.25 4.11 3.73
CA GLY A 57 -8.96 3.14 2.92
C GLY A 57 -8.68 3.26 1.42
N ARG A 58 -9.69 3.03 0.61
CA ARG A 58 -9.57 3.05 -0.87
C ARG A 58 -9.17 4.40 -1.45
N HIS A 59 -9.32 5.49 -0.72
CA HIS A 59 -8.88 6.81 -1.15
C HIS A 59 -7.37 6.89 -1.38
N VAL A 60 -6.61 6.01 -0.73
CA VAL A 60 -5.15 5.93 -0.83
C VAL A 60 -4.64 4.54 -1.23
N GLY A 61 -5.52 3.64 -1.67
CA GLY A 61 -5.16 2.29 -2.15
C GLY A 61 -5.04 1.24 -1.05
N LEU A 62 -5.62 1.49 0.12
CA LEU A 62 -5.71 0.56 1.24
C LEU A 62 -7.11 -0.09 1.30
N PRO A 63 -7.29 -1.22 2.00
CA PRO A 63 -8.61 -1.78 2.28
C PRO A 63 -9.56 -0.80 2.96
N ASP A 64 -10.87 -0.96 2.75
CA ASP A 64 -11.89 -0.14 3.40
C ASP A 64 -11.75 -0.18 4.93
N GLY A 65 -11.83 1.00 5.56
CA GLY A 65 -11.71 1.14 7.02
C GLY A 65 -10.28 1.02 7.56
N GLN A 66 -9.29 0.79 6.72
CA GLN A 66 -7.89 0.79 7.14
C GLN A 66 -7.36 2.23 7.23
N MET A 67 -6.73 2.54 8.37
CA MET A 67 -6.04 3.81 8.59
C MET A 67 -4.90 4.01 7.60
N GLY A 68 -4.63 5.27 7.23
CA GLY A 68 -3.45 5.66 6.47
C GLY A 68 -2.15 5.38 7.22
N ASN A 69 -1.05 5.46 6.48
CA ASN A 69 0.31 5.42 7.04
C ASN A 69 1.24 6.30 6.21
N SER A 70 2.40 6.63 6.77
CA SER A 70 3.30 7.60 6.13
C SER A 70 3.85 7.12 4.78
N GLU A 71 4.13 5.81 4.61
CA GLU A 71 4.64 5.27 3.34
C GLU A 71 3.61 5.44 2.22
N VAL A 72 2.40 4.94 2.42
CA VAL A 72 1.30 5.03 1.46
C VAL A 72 0.90 6.49 1.25
N GLY A 73 0.81 7.28 2.31
CA GLY A 73 0.45 8.70 2.23
C GLY A 73 1.41 9.49 1.35
N HIS A 74 2.74 9.37 1.60
CA HIS A 74 3.74 10.08 0.82
C HIS A 74 3.83 9.60 -0.63
N MET A 75 3.63 8.28 -0.89
CA MET A 75 3.52 7.80 -2.28
C MET A 75 2.35 8.43 -3.03
N ASN A 76 1.17 8.52 -2.42
CA ASN A 76 0.02 9.16 -3.04
C ASN A 76 0.23 10.67 -3.24
N LEU A 77 0.83 11.36 -2.26
CA LEU A 77 1.18 12.78 -2.34
C LEU A 77 2.12 13.08 -3.52
N GLY A 78 3.12 12.24 -3.74
CA GLY A 78 4.11 12.46 -4.80
C GLY A 78 3.70 11.93 -6.17
N ALA A 79 2.93 10.84 -6.21
CA ALA A 79 2.49 10.22 -7.46
C ALA A 79 1.28 10.91 -8.10
N GLY A 80 0.50 11.70 -7.35
CA GLY A 80 -0.71 12.37 -7.87
C GLY A 80 -1.81 11.40 -8.34
N ARG A 81 -1.77 10.17 -7.84
CA ARG A 81 -2.72 9.08 -8.15
C ARG A 81 -2.85 8.14 -6.96
N ILE A 82 -3.88 7.31 -6.95
CA ILE A 82 -3.97 6.24 -5.95
C ILE A 82 -2.87 5.21 -6.25
N VAL A 83 -2.03 4.94 -5.25
CA VAL A 83 -1.04 3.88 -5.28
C VAL A 83 -1.58 2.69 -4.50
N TYR A 84 -2.12 1.72 -5.23
CA TYR A 84 -2.74 0.56 -4.63
C TYR A 84 -1.71 -0.38 -4.01
N GLN A 85 -2.01 -0.91 -2.82
CA GLN A 85 -1.33 -2.10 -2.31
C GLN A 85 -1.78 -3.33 -3.14
N ASP A 86 -0.95 -4.37 -3.18
CA ASP A 86 -1.24 -5.56 -4.01
C ASP A 86 -2.64 -6.14 -3.78
N LEU A 87 -3.08 -6.24 -2.51
CA LEU A 87 -4.42 -6.70 -2.15
C LEU A 87 -5.49 -5.85 -2.84
N THR A 88 -5.47 -4.55 -2.59
CA THR A 88 -6.50 -3.63 -3.09
C THR A 88 -6.42 -3.40 -4.59
N ARG A 89 -5.25 -3.59 -5.19
CA ARG A 89 -5.04 -3.56 -6.64
C ARG A 89 -5.79 -4.71 -7.33
N VAL A 90 -5.67 -5.92 -6.78
CA VAL A 90 -6.40 -7.08 -7.31
C VAL A 90 -7.90 -6.95 -7.04
N ASP A 91 -8.31 -6.47 -5.85
CA ASP A 91 -9.71 -6.18 -5.53
C ASP A 91 -10.33 -5.21 -6.54
N ALA A 92 -9.67 -4.08 -6.79
CA ALA A 92 -10.13 -3.08 -7.74
C ALA A 92 -10.26 -3.65 -9.16
N ALA A 93 -9.29 -4.49 -9.58
CA ALA A 93 -9.34 -5.14 -10.88
C ALA A 93 -10.49 -6.16 -11.00
N ILE A 94 -10.87 -6.82 -9.92
CA ILE A 94 -12.04 -7.71 -9.89
C ILE A 94 -13.33 -6.89 -9.99
N GLU A 95 -13.42 -5.78 -9.26
CA GLU A 95 -14.60 -4.91 -9.22
C GLU A 95 -14.87 -4.21 -10.55
N ASP A 96 -13.84 -3.67 -11.20
CA ASP A 96 -13.97 -3.00 -12.50
C ASP A 96 -13.98 -3.97 -13.68
N GLY A 97 -13.74 -5.27 -13.42
CA GLY A 97 -13.73 -6.33 -14.42
C GLY A 97 -12.43 -6.49 -15.20
N SER A 98 -11.42 -5.66 -15.00
CA SER A 98 -10.12 -5.75 -15.68
C SER A 98 -9.34 -7.02 -15.31
N PHE A 99 -9.58 -7.60 -14.12
CA PHE A 99 -9.05 -8.91 -13.73
C PHE A 99 -9.42 -9.98 -14.76
N PHE A 100 -10.67 -9.99 -15.25
CA PHE A 100 -11.17 -10.96 -16.21
C PHE A 100 -10.65 -10.71 -17.65
N ALA A 101 -10.06 -9.55 -17.89
CA ALA A 101 -9.39 -9.19 -19.12
C ALA A 101 -7.85 -9.30 -19.03
N ASN A 102 -7.31 -9.66 -17.87
CA ASN A 102 -5.87 -9.73 -17.61
C ASN A 102 -5.20 -10.69 -18.60
N PRO A 103 -4.21 -10.23 -19.41
CA PRO A 103 -3.65 -11.01 -20.50
C PRO A 103 -2.91 -12.26 -20.02
N GLU A 104 -2.22 -12.21 -18.86
CA GLU A 104 -1.43 -13.34 -18.37
C GLU A 104 -2.31 -14.43 -17.76
N LEU A 105 -3.37 -14.05 -17.02
CA LEU A 105 -4.34 -15.00 -16.48
C LEU A 105 -5.13 -15.69 -17.60
N ARG A 106 -5.53 -14.94 -18.63
CA ARG A 106 -6.18 -15.49 -19.83
C ARG A 106 -5.25 -16.39 -20.62
N ALA A 107 -3.97 -16.02 -20.73
CA ALA A 107 -2.96 -16.84 -21.41
C ALA A 107 -2.74 -18.18 -20.69
N ALA A 108 -2.80 -18.23 -19.34
CA ALA A 108 -2.75 -19.49 -18.59
C ALA A 108 -3.97 -20.38 -18.91
N CYS A 109 -5.17 -19.80 -18.95
CA CYS A 109 -6.37 -20.52 -19.36
C CYS A 109 -6.27 -21.06 -20.78
N ALA A 110 -5.79 -20.25 -21.73
CA ALA A 110 -5.61 -20.63 -23.12
C ALA A 110 -4.57 -21.73 -23.30
N ALA A 111 -3.45 -21.65 -22.56
CA ALA A 111 -2.39 -22.66 -22.60
C ALA A 111 -2.87 -24.04 -22.11
N ALA A 112 -3.57 -24.08 -20.97
CA ALA A 112 -4.16 -25.31 -20.45
C ALA A 112 -5.15 -25.94 -21.44
N LYS A 113 -6.00 -25.13 -22.07
CA LYS A 113 -6.94 -25.61 -23.10
C LYS A 113 -6.25 -26.16 -24.34
N ALA A 114 -5.27 -25.42 -24.86
CA ALA A 114 -4.55 -25.83 -26.08
C ALA A 114 -3.80 -27.17 -25.89
N ALA A 115 -3.25 -27.38 -24.70
CA ALA A 115 -2.59 -28.64 -24.34
C ALA A 115 -3.56 -29.76 -23.91
N ASN A 116 -4.86 -29.52 -23.89
CA ASN A 116 -5.86 -30.41 -23.27
C ASN A 116 -5.47 -30.79 -21.82
N GLY A 117 -4.78 -29.89 -21.13
CA GLY A 117 -4.28 -30.01 -19.77
C GLY A 117 -5.27 -29.57 -18.70
N THR A 118 -4.79 -29.54 -17.48
CA THR A 118 -5.49 -29.02 -16.31
C THR A 118 -4.92 -27.65 -15.96
N LEU A 119 -5.77 -26.72 -15.57
CA LEU A 119 -5.35 -25.48 -14.94
C LEU A 119 -5.29 -25.70 -13.43
N HIS A 120 -4.10 -25.59 -12.84
CA HIS A 120 -3.89 -25.65 -11.40
C HIS A 120 -3.91 -24.24 -10.82
N VAL A 121 -4.78 -24.00 -9.85
CA VAL A 121 -4.87 -22.74 -9.10
C VAL A 121 -4.43 -23.02 -7.68
N MET A 122 -3.37 -22.36 -7.21
CA MET A 122 -2.83 -22.58 -5.87
C MET A 122 -2.67 -21.26 -5.12
N GLY A 123 -2.82 -21.29 -3.81
CA GLY A 123 -2.66 -20.11 -2.96
C GLY A 123 -3.26 -20.27 -1.58
N LEU A 124 -2.99 -19.27 -0.73
CA LEU A 124 -3.52 -19.22 0.63
C LEU A 124 -5.01 -18.89 0.60
N LEU A 125 -5.85 -19.85 0.92
CA LEU A 125 -7.30 -19.71 1.01
C LEU A 125 -7.67 -19.07 2.36
N SER A 126 -7.70 -17.75 2.41
CA SER A 126 -7.85 -16.99 3.65
C SER A 126 -8.57 -15.68 3.41
N PRO A 127 -9.44 -15.25 4.32
CA PRO A 127 -9.99 -13.90 4.35
C PRO A 127 -9.03 -12.87 4.98
N GLY A 128 -7.85 -13.29 5.47
CA GLY A 128 -6.93 -12.44 6.23
C GLY A 128 -6.23 -11.34 5.41
N GLY A 129 -6.11 -11.50 4.08
CA GLY A 129 -5.62 -10.45 3.18
C GLY A 129 -4.14 -10.07 3.36
N VAL A 130 -3.30 -10.91 3.97
CA VAL A 130 -1.88 -10.62 4.22
C VAL A 130 -0.97 -11.16 3.11
N HIS A 131 -1.20 -12.37 2.65
CA HIS A 131 -0.41 -13.02 1.60
C HIS A 131 -1.22 -13.32 0.34
N SER A 132 -2.52 -13.49 0.50
CA SER A 132 -3.51 -13.82 -0.52
C SER A 132 -4.89 -13.44 0.02
N HIS A 133 -5.90 -13.48 -0.84
CA HIS A 133 -7.28 -13.36 -0.42
C HIS A 133 -8.14 -14.38 -1.16
N GLU A 134 -9.05 -15.06 -0.43
CA GLU A 134 -9.88 -16.14 -1.00
C GLU A 134 -10.75 -15.67 -2.18
N GLN A 135 -11.22 -14.40 -2.17
CA GLN A 135 -12.01 -13.85 -3.27
C GLN A 135 -11.21 -13.76 -4.58
N HIS A 136 -9.87 -13.59 -4.51
CA HIS A 136 -9.01 -13.60 -5.69
C HIS A 136 -8.94 -15.00 -6.32
N ILE A 137 -8.86 -16.04 -5.48
CA ILE A 137 -8.91 -17.44 -5.91
C ILE A 137 -10.26 -17.71 -6.57
N PHE A 138 -11.36 -17.26 -5.96
CA PHE A 138 -12.70 -17.42 -6.52
C PHE A 138 -12.86 -16.73 -7.86
N ALA A 139 -12.36 -15.50 -8.01
CA ALA A 139 -12.34 -14.77 -9.27
C ALA A 139 -11.54 -15.51 -10.37
N MET A 140 -10.40 -16.14 -10.02
CA MET A 140 -9.62 -16.93 -10.95
C MET A 140 -10.39 -18.18 -11.45
N LEU A 141 -11.15 -18.84 -10.57
CA LEU A 141 -12.00 -19.97 -10.96
C LEU A 141 -13.14 -19.53 -11.89
N GLU A 142 -13.74 -18.37 -11.62
CA GLU A 142 -14.75 -17.78 -12.50
C GLU A 142 -14.15 -17.40 -13.86
N LEU A 143 -12.94 -16.82 -13.89
CA LEU A 143 -12.24 -16.53 -15.13
C LEU A 143 -12.00 -17.83 -15.94
N ALA A 144 -11.48 -18.87 -15.31
CA ALA A 144 -11.27 -20.16 -15.95
C ALA A 144 -12.55 -20.74 -16.54
N ARG A 145 -13.69 -20.57 -15.88
CA ARG A 145 -15.01 -20.97 -16.39
C ARG A 145 -15.42 -20.13 -17.60
N ARG A 146 -15.27 -18.81 -17.53
CA ARG A 146 -15.57 -17.88 -18.65
C ARG A 146 -14.73 -18.19 -19.88
N GLU A 147 -13.45 -18.50 -19.70
CA GLU A 147 -12.53 -18.89 -20.77
C GLU A 147 -12.76 -20.33 -21.27
N GLY A 148 -13.68 -21.08 -20.67
CA GLY A 148 -14.03 -22.44 -21.07
C GLY A 148 -12.94 -23.47 -20.81
N VAL A 149 -12.16 -23.33 -19.72
CA VAL A 149 -11.17 -24.33 -19.29
C VAL A 149 -11.92 -25.59 -18.82
N PRO A 150 -11.62 -26.78 -19.38
CA PRO A 150 -12.41 -27.98 -19.08
C PRO A 150 -12.13 -28.58 -17.70
N ARG A 151 -10.93 -28.39 -17.17
CA ARG A 151 -10.48 -28.98 -15.90
C ARG A 151 -9.66 -27.97 -15.09
N VAL A 152 -10.11 -27.69 -13.89
CA VAL A 152 -9.41 -26.84 -12.92
C VAL A 152 -9.19 -27.63 -11.62
N ALA A 153 -7.96 -27.67 -11.13
CA ALA A 153 -7.55 -28.27 -9.87
C ALA A 153 -7.12 -27.19 -8.90
N VAL A 154 -7.73 -27.13 -7.71
CA VAL A 154 -7.39 -26.13 -6.69
C VAL A 154 -6.55 -26.76 -5.60
N HIS A 155 -5.41 -26.15 -5.29
CA HIS A 155 -4.55 -26.52 -4.17
C HIS A 155 -4.73 -25.45 -3.08
N ALA A 156 -5.53 -25.76 -2.06
CA ALA A 156 -5.89 -24.82 -1.02
C ALA A 156 -4.87 -24.84 0.13
N PHE A 157 -4.17 -23.73 0.34
CA PHE A 157 -3.29 -23.56 1.49
C PHE A 157 -4.10 -22.94 2.63
N LEU A 158 -3.95 -23.47 3.86
CA LEU A 158 -4.70 -23.00 5.03
C LEU A 158 -3.85 -22.07 5.88
N ASP A 159 -4.49 -21.08 6.49
CA ASP A 159 -3.82 -19.97 7.18
C ASP A 159 -3.53 -20.30 8.67
N GLY A 160 -4.43 -19.96 9.58
CA GLY A 160 -4.28 -20.19 11.02
C GLY A 160 -3.20 -19.36 11.72
N ARG A 161 -2.60 -18.38 11.00
CA ARG A 161 -1.60 -17.45 11.51
C ARG A 161 -2.03 -16.01 11.39
N ASP A 162 -2.51 -15.60 10.21
CA ASP A 162 -3.09 -14.27 9.97
C ASP A 162 -4.62 -14.28 10.22
N THR A 163 -5.16 -15.46 10.49
CA THR A 163 -6.53 -15.75 10.94
C THR A 163 -6.47 -16.66 12.18
N PRO A 164 -7.56 -16.81 12.94
CA PRO A 164 -7.61 -17.71 14.10
C PRO A 164 -7.19 -19.15 13.74
N PRO A 165 -6.51 -19.88 14.65
CA PRO A 165 -5.87 -21.17 14.35
C PRO A 165 -6.80 -22.30 13.85
N ARG A 166 -8.11 -22.18 14.05
CA ARG A 166 -9.13 -23.13 13.60
C ARG A 166 -10.30 -22.39 13.00
N SER A 167 -10.10 -21.76 11.86
CA SER A 167 -11.09 -20.91 11.17
C SER A 167 -11.22 -21.20 9.67
N ALA A 168 -10.54 -22.24 9.14
CA ALA A 168 -10.52 -22.52 7.70
C ALA A 168 -11.82 -23.11 7.14
N GLU A 169 -12.70 -23.67 7.99
CA GLU A 169 -13.92 -24.37 7.54
C GLU A 169 -14.84 -23.51 6.66
N PRO A 170 -15.18 -22.25 7.01
CA PRO A 170 -16.04 -21.40 6.16
C PRO A 170 -15.45 -21.17 4.76
N SER A 171 -14.14 -20.91 4.66
CA SER A 171 -13.44 -20.71 3.40
C SER A 171 -13.44 -21.97 2.53
N LEU A 172 -13.20 -23.13 3.11
CA LEU A 172 -13.27 -24.41 2.39
C LEU A 172 -14.70 -24.73 1.91
N ARG A 173 -15.72 -24.44 2.73
CA ARG A 173 -17.13 -24.60 2.31
C ARG A 173 -17.48 -23.67 1.14
N ALA A 174 -17.05 -22.42 1.21
CA ALA A 174 -17.29 -21.45 0.14
C ALA A 174 -16.60 -21.89 -1.16
N LEU A 175 -15.33 -22.34 -1.08
CA LEU A 175 -14.59 -22.86 -2.23
C LEU A 175 -15.27 -24.10 -2.83
N GLN A 176 -15.69 -25.07 -1.99
CA GLN A 176 -16.38 -26.27 -2.47
C GLN A 176 -17.69 -25.91 -3.17
N ALA A 177 -18.51 -25.05 -2.57
CA ALA A 177 -19.77 -24.60 -3.17
C ALA A 177 -19.55 -23.90 -4.53
N LEU A 178 -18.47 -23.12 -4.66
CA LEU A 178 -18.11 -22.51 -5.93
C LEU A 178 -17.67 -23.55 -6.96
N CYS A 179 -16.83 -24.51 -6.59
CA CYS A 179 -16.43 -25.60 -7.46
C CYS A 179 -17.63 -26.39 -8.00
N ASP A 180 -18.59 -26.73 -7.13
CA ASP A 180 -19.82 -27.43 -7.49
C ASP A 180 -20.68 -26.61 -8.47
N LYS A 181 -20.83 -25.31 -8.21
CA LYS A 181 -21.55 -24.37 -9.08
C LYS A 181 -20.92 -24.26 -10.46
N LEU A 182 -19.60 -24.16 -10.54
CA LEU A 182 -18.88 -24.02 -11.81
C LEU A 182 -18.82 -25.32 -12.63
N GLY A 183 -18.73 -26.47 -11.96
CA GLY A 183 -18.76 -27.80 -12.55
C GLY A 183 -17.51 -28.24 -13.30
N ASN A 184 -16.51 -27.36 -13.47
CA ASN A 184 -15.22 -27.65 -14.12
C ASN A 184 -14.04 -27.58 -13.15
N ALA A 185 -14.27 -27.23 -11.88
CA ALA A 185 -13.24 -27.09 -10.86
C ALA A 185 -13.45 -28.10 -9.73
N ARG A 186 -12.35 -28.49 -9.07
CA ARG A 186 -12.34 -29.30 -7.86
C ARG A 186 -11.20 -28.92 -6.94
N ILE A 187 -11.34 -29.13 -5.64
CA ILE A 187 -10.23 -29.07 -4.70
C ILE A 187 -9.44 -30.38 -4.83
N ALA A 188 -8.15 -30.29 -5.15
CA ALA A 188 -7.27 -31.43 -5.37
C ALA A 188 -6.42 -31.76 -4.14
N SER A 189 -6.00 -30.74 -3.40
CA SER A 189 -5.24 -30.93 -2.16
C SER A 189 -5.49 -29.80 -1.17
N VAL A 190 -5.31 -30.12 0.11
CA VAL A 190 -5.35 -29.18 1.23
C VAL A 190 -4.08 -29.33 2.05
N GLY A 191 -3.47 -28.21 2.48
CA GLY A 191 -2.28 -28.26 3.35
C GLY A 191 -2.08 -26.94 4.07
N GLY A 192 -1.55 -26.98 5.28
CA GLY A 192 -1.24 -25.78 6.06
C GLY A 192 -0.07 -25.00 5.46
N ARG A 193 -0.09 -23.69 5.61
CA ARG A 193 0.95 -22.77 5.12
C ARG A 193 2.34 -23.09 5.64
N TYR A 194 2.46 -23.78 6.78
CA TYR A 194 3.72 -24.26 7.35
C TYR A 194 4.54 -25.08 6.34
N TYR A 195 3.87 -25.85 5.47
CA TYR A 195 4.52 -26.71 4.48
C TYR A 195 4.77 -26.01 3.15
N VAL A 196 3.77 -25.32 2.64
CA VAL A 196 3.75 -24.81 1.25
C VAL A 196 4.14 -23.34 1.14
N MET A 197 4.29 -22.65 2.27
CA MET A 197 4.65 -21.24 2.34
C MET A 197 5.84 -21.01 3.27
N ASP A 198 6.81 -21.91 3.24
CA ASP A 198 8.07 -21.75 3.96
C ASP A 198 8.90 -20.61 3.35
N ARG A 199 9.67 -19.90 4.18
CA ARG A 199 10.61 -18.85 3.76
C ARG A 199 12.02 -19.00 4.35
N ASP A 200 12.27 -20.15 4.98
CA ASP A 200 13.48 -20.41 5.75
C ASP A 200 14.30 -21.61 5.18
N GLN A 201 14.05 -21.93 3.89
CA GLN A 201 14.72 -23.03 3.18
C GLN A 201 14.56 -24.40 3.85
N ARG A 202 13.42 -24.60 4.51
CA ARG A 202 13.08 -25.91 5.09
C ARG A 202 12.47 -26.79 3.99
N TRP A 203 13.35 -27.26 3.14
CA TRP A 203 12.97 -27.97 1.91
C TRP A 203 12.21 -29.27 2.19
N ASP A 204 12.45 -29.91 3.34
CA ASP A 204 11.68 -31.05 3.83
C ASP A 204 10.17 -30.75 3.96
N ARG A 205 9.82 -29.53 4.35
CA ARG A 205 8.43 -29.08 4.44
C ARG A 205 7.85 -28.80 3.05
N VAL A 206 8.59 -28.02 2.25
CA VAL A 206 8.17 -27.65 0.89
C VAL A 206 7.96 -28.90 0.03
N GLN A 207 8.84 -29.90 0.14
CA GLN A 207 8.72 -31.16 -0.58
C GLN A 207 7.43 -31.92 -0.25
N ARG A 208 7.02 -31.97 1.02
CA ARG A 208 5.76 -32.62 1.40
C ARG A 208 4.54 -31.96 0.73
N GLY A 209 4.53 -30.62 0.66
CA GLY A 209 3.50 -29.88 -0.07
C GLY A 209 3.59 -30.14 -1.58
N TRP A 210 4.79 -30.16 -2.13
CA TRP A 210 5.06 -30.48 -3.53
C TRP A 210 4.50 -31.86 -3.91
N ASP A 211 4.82 -32.89 -3.13
CA ASP A 211 4.38 -34.27 -3.39
C ASP A 211 2.85 -34.36 -3.44
N ALA A 212 2.16 -33.67 -2.55
CA ALA A 212 0.70 -33.63 -2.55
C ALA A 212 0.12 -32.91 -3.76
N MET A 213 0.73 -31.81 -4.21
CA MET A 213 0.23 -31.00 -5.32
C MET A 213 0.65 -31.57 -6.68
N VAL A 214 1.91 -31.92 -6.83
CA VAL A 214 2.49 -32.27 -8.13
C VAL A 214 2.39 -33.77 -8.41
N GLU A 215 2.67 -34.61 -7.42
CA GLU A 215 2.63 -36.07 -7.58
C GLU A 215 1.28 -36.69 -7.19
N ALA A 216 0.35 -35.91 -6.62
CA ALA A 216 -0.88 -36.39 -5.99
C ALA A 216 -0.63 -37.53 -5.00
N THR A 217 0.50 -37.44 -4.27
CA THR A 217 0.91 -38.38 -3.22
C THR A 217 1.11 -37.65 -1.90
N GLY A 218 0.81 -38.27 -0.81
CA GLY A 218 0.92 -37.64 0.52
C GLY A 218 0.68 -38.64 1.64
N GLU A 219 1.04 -38.24 2.85
CA GLU A 219 0.82 -39.06 4.05
C GLU A 219 -0.67 -39.27 4.33
N HIS A 220 -1.50 -38.32 3.90
CA HIS A 220 -2.94 -38.34 4.15
C HIS A 220 -3.73 -38.23 2.86
N ARG A 221 -4.86 -38.94 2.85
CA ARG A 221 -5.89 -38.85 1.82
C ARG A 221 -7.26 -38.65 2.48
N ALA A 222 -8.15 -37.93 1.80
CA ALA A 222 -9.51 -37.72 2.26
C ALA A 222 -10.47 -37.66 1.06
N THR A 223 -11.73 -37.91 1.31
CA THR A 223 -12.78 -37.86 0.29
C THR A 223 -13.04 -36.44 -0.21
N ASP A 224 -12.95 -35.45 0.69
CA ASP A 224 -13.20 -34.03 0.44
C ASP A 224 -12.40 -33.14 1.42
N ALA A 225 -12.43 -31.84 1.18
CA ALA A 225 -11.65 -30.86 1.94
C ALA A 225 -12.08 -30.76 3.43
N LEU A 226 -13.38 -30.90 3.71
CA LEU A 226 -13.90 -30.83 5.07
C LEU A 226 -13.55 -32.08 5.88
N SER A 227 -13.60 -33.23 5.24
CA SER A 227 -13.13 -34.49 5.84
C SER A 227 -11.64 -34.44 6.14
N ALA A 228 -10.84 -33.84 5.24
CA ALA A 228 -9.41 -33.61 5.45
C ALA A 228 -9.16 -32.71 6.67
N LEU A 229 -9.88 -31.58 6.76
CA LEU A 229 -9.76 -30.63 7.88
C LEU A 229 -10.18 -31.28 9.21
N THR A 230 -11.30 -32.00 9.23
CA THR A 230 -11.81 -32.70 10.42
C THR A 230 -10.79 -33.74 10.91
N ALA A 231 -10.22 -34.53 10.00
CA ALA A 231 -9.19 -35.51 10.34
C ALA A 231 -7.91 -34.86 10.88
N ALA A 232 -7.50 -33.71 10.31
CA ALA A 232 -6.35 -32.95 10.79
C ALA A 232 -6.59 -32.43 12.23
N TYR A 233 -7.75 -31.87 12.50
CA TYR A 233 -8.12 -31.41 13.85
C TYR A 233 -8.20 -32.56 14.87
N ALA A 234 -8.63 -33.74 14.44
CA ALA A 234 -8.63 -34.93 15.29
C ALA A 234 -7.22 -35.42 15.62
N ARG A 235 -6.24 -35.16 14.75
CA ARG A 235 -4.80 -35.41 15.03
C ARG A 235 -4.16 -34.34 15.93
N GLY A 236 -4.91 -33.29 16.32
CA GLY A 236 -4.40 -32.18 17.13
C GLY A 236 -3.74 -31.06 16.32
N GLU A 237 -3.82 -31.11 15.00
CA GLU A 237 -3.34 -30.05 14.10
C GLU A 237 -4.27 -28.82 14.16
N ASN A 238 -3.76 -27.68 13.73
CA ASN A 238 -4.56 -26.50 13.42
C ASN A 238 -4.31 -26.07 11.97
N ASP A 239 -4.99 -25.06 11.47
CA ASP A 239 -4.96 -24.68 10.06
C ASP A 239 -3.54 -24.49 9.53
N GLU A 240 -2.67 -23.79 10.27
CA GLU A 240 -1.27 -23.55 9.86
C GLU A 240 -0.48 -24.84 9.64
N PHE A 241 -0.77 -25.88 10.42
CA PHE A 241 0.00 -27.14 10.48
C PHE A 241 -0.74 -28.34 9.89
N VAL A 242 -1.83 -28.15 9.19
CA VAL A 242 -2.52 -29.26 8.50
C VAL A 242 -1.55 -29.95 7.56
N ALA A 243 -1.26 -31.20 7.81
CA ALA A 243 -0.37 -31.98 6.96
C ALA A 243 -0.93 -32.09 5.53
N PRO A 244 -0.10 -31.98 4.49
CA PRO A 244 -0.55 -32.03 3.11
C PRO A 244 -1.38 -33.26 2.82
N THR A 245 -2.63 -33.06 2.45
CA THR A 245 -3.65 -34.09 2.24
C THR A 245 -4.14 -34.04 0.79
N VAL A 246 -4.09 -35.16 0.12
CA VAL A 246 -4.59 -35.36 -1.25
C VAL A 246 -6.06 -35.76 -1.20
N LEU A 247 -6.89 -35.11 -2.01
CA LEU A 247 -8.32 -35.42 -2.07
C LEU A 247 -8.65 -36.42 -3.17
N ASP A 248 -9.75 -37.15 -2.99
CA ASP A 248 -10.19 -38.15 -3.97
C ASP A 248 -10.43 -37.53 -5.36
N GLY A 249 -9.96 -38.21 -6.36
CA GLY A 249 -10.02 -37.76 -7.75
C GLY A 249 -8.92 -36.76 -8.16
N ALA A 250 -8.03 -36.35 -7.25
CA ALA A 250 -6.84 -35.61 -7.61
C ALA A 250 -5.95 -36.42 -8.53
N GLN A 251 -5.35 -35.75 -9.51
CA GLN A 251 -4.42 -36.34 -10.48
C GLN A 251 -3.06 -35.65 -10.36
N PRO A 252 -1.95 -36.39 -10.61
CA PRO A 252 -0.65 -35.76 -10.71
C PRO A 252 -0.62 -34.67 -11.79
N MET A 253 0.15 -33.61 -11.56
CA MET A 253 0.42 -32.63 -12.62
C MET A 253 1.17 -33.28 -13.77
N ARG A 254 0.82 -32.88 -15.00
CA ARG A 254 1.34 -33.46 -16.24
C ARG A 254 1.96 -32.39 -17.11
N ASP A 255 2.76 -32.82 -18.05
CA ASP A 255 3.23 -31.98 -19.14
C ASP A 255 2.03 -31.39 -19.90
N GLY A 256 2.09 -30.10 -20.19
CA GLY A 256 1.00 -29.35 -20.81
C GLY A 256 0.00 -28.73 -19.82
N ASP A 257 0.01 -29.09 -18.53
CA ASP A 257 -0.77 -28.38 -17.53
C ASP A 257 -0.28 -26.93 -17.35
N ALA A 258 -1.13 -26.07 -16.84
CA ALA A 258 -0.79 -24.70 -16.50
C ALA A 258 -1.01 -24.43 -15.00
N VAL A 259 -0.27 -23.50 -14.42
CA VAL A 259 -0.36 -23.12 -13.01
C VAL A 259 -0.55 -21.62 -12.87
N VAL A 260 -1.46 -21.20 -11.98
CA VAL A 260 -1.58 -19.82 -11.50
C VAL A 260 -1.42 -19.82 -9.98
N PHE A 261 -0.43 -19.06 -9.50
CA PHE A 261 -0.16 -18.91 -8.08
C PHE A 261 -0.76 -17.60 -7.58
N MET A 262 -1.78 -17.68 -6.72
CA MET A 262 -2.66 -16.58 -6.33
C MET A 262 -2.20 -15.76 -5.12
N ASN A 263 -1.02 -16.03 -4.57
CA ASN A 263 -0.46 -15.16 -3.54
C ASN A 263 0.07 -13.86 -4.15
N PHE A 264 -0.17 -12.73 -3.48
CA PHE A 264 0.37 -11.44 -3.90
C PHE A 264 1.61 -11.00 -3.10
N ARG A 265 1.85 -11.55 -1.90
CA ARG A 265 3.05 -11.23 -1.12
C ARG A 265 4.16 -12.25 -1.38
N ALA A 266 5.33 -11.74 -1.77
CA ALA A 266 6.45 -12.49 -2.31
C ALA A 266 7.16 -13.40 -1.30
N ASP A 267 7.34 -12.96 -0.04
CA ASP A 267 8.28 -13.55 0.92
C ASP A 267 8.06 -15.05 1.18
N ARG A 268 6.81 -15.51 1.14
CA ARG A 268 6.43 -16.92 1.35
C ARG A 268 5.97 -17.65 0.07
N ALA A 269 5.94 -16.97 -1.07
CA ALA A 269 5.62 -17.60 -2.36
C ALA A 269 6.88 -17.97 -3.16
N ARG A 270 7.99 -17.28 -2.91
CA ARG A 270 9.23 -17.37 -3.66
C ARG A 270 9.79 -18.78 -3.74
N GLN A 271 9.89 -19.48 -2.63
CA GLN A 271 10.51 -20.82 -2.57
C GLN A 271 9.72 -21.86 -3.37
N LEU A 272 8.40 -21.88 -3.20
CA LEU A 272 7.56 -22.82 -3.95
C LEU A 272 7.55 -22.47 -5.45
N ALA A 273 7.48 -21.18 -5.81
CA ALA A 273 7.57 -20.76 -7.20
C ALA A 273 8.92 -21.17 -7.83
N ALA A 274 10.04 -20.99 -7.12
CA ALA A 274 11.35 -21.41 -7.58
C ALA A 274 11.40 -22.92 -7.85
N ALA A 275 10.78 -23.74 -7.01
CA ALA A 275 10.70 -25.18 -7.24
C ALA A 275 10.02 -25.52 -8.57
N PHE A 276 9.06 -24.73 -9.02
CA PHE A 276 8.40 -24.91 -10.32
C PHE A 276 9.22 -24.40 -11.50
N VAL A 277 9.82 -23.21 -11.40
CA VAL A 277 10.29 -22.49 -12.61
C VAL A 277 11.77 -22.15 -12.62
N ASP A 278 12.49 -22.20 -11.48
CA ASP A 278 13.92 -21.90 -11.46
C ASP A 278 14.73 -23.11 -11.99
N PRO A 279 15.44 -22.96 -13.13
CA PRO A 279 16.31 -24.04 -13.64
C PRO A 279 17.44 -24.43 -12.68
N GLY A 280 17.86 -23.50 -11.80
CA GLY A 280 18.93 -23.71 -10.82
C GLY A 280 18.45 -24.23 -9.46
N PHE A 281 17.18 -24.54 -9.29
CA PHE A 281 16.65 -25.01 -8.02
C PHE A 281 17.25 -26.38 -7.63
N ASP A 282 17.78 -26.47 -6.43
CA ASP A 282 18.46 -27.66 -5.86
C ASP A 282 17.96 -28.04 -4.46
N GLY A 283 16.87 -27.41 -3.98
CA GLY A 283 16.36 -27.63 -2.61
C GLY A 283 15.92 -29.05 -2.33
N PHE A 284 15.38 -29.76 -3.32
CA PHE A 284 15.03 -31.20 -3.25
C PHE A 284 14.92 -31.79 -4.67
N ILE A 285 14.94 -33.12 -4.75
CA ILE A 285 14.74 -33.82 -6.05
C ILE A 285 13.27 -33.76 -6.41
N ALA A 286 12.94 -32.95 -7.40
CA ALA A 286 11.58 -32.74 -7.89
C ALA A 286 11.43 -33.27 -9.32
N ARG A 287 10.39 -34.08 -9.57
CA ARG A 287 9.90 -34.27 -10.93
C ARG A 287 9.14 -32.99 -11.33
N ARG A 288 9.68 -32.25 -12.26
CA ARG A 288 9.02 -31.04 -12.78
C ARG A 288 8.24 -31.38 -14.04
N PRO A 289 6.91 -31.23 -14.04
CA PRO A 289 6.17 -31.32 -15.29
C PRO A 289 6.56 -30.16 -16.21
N ALA A 290 6.62 -30.42 -17.51
CA ALA A 290 6.79 -29.39 -18.54
C ALA A 290 5.50 -28.59 -18.67
N LEU A 291 5.29 -27.62 -17.78
CA LEU A 291 4.09 -26.80 -17.75
C LEU A 291 3.96 -25.98 -19.03
N SER A 292 2.74 -25.89 -19.57
CA SER A 292 2.45 -25.01 -20.72
C SER A 292 2.53 -23.52 -20.32
N ARG A 293 2.26 -23.20 -19.04
CA ARG A 293 2.44 -21.87 -18.46
C ARG A 293 2.45 -21.93 -16.93
N PHE A 294 3.29 -21.09 -16.33
CA PHE A 294 3.25 -20.80 -14.89
C PHE A 294 3.12 -19.29 -14.73
N VAL A 295 2.11 -18.83 -14.01
CA VAL A 295 1.86 -17.39 -13.78
C VAL A 295 1.91 -17.09 -12.30
N CYS A 296 2.73 -16.10 -11.91
CA CYS A 296 2.71 -15.49 -10.60
C CYS A 296 1.68 -14.35 -10.58
N LEU A 297 0.91 -14.24 -9.50
CA LEU A 297 -0.03 -13.12 -9.40
C LEU A 297 0.72 -11.78 -9.37
N THR A 298 1.80 -11.70 -8.58
CA THR A 298 2.73 -10.56 -8.49
C THR A 298 4.18 -11.03 -8.65
N GLU A 299 5.14 -10.13 -8.61
CA GLU A 299 6.56 -10.48 -8.65
C GLU A 299 7.01 -11.10 -7.32
N TYR A 300 7.45 -12.35 -7.33
CA TYR A 300 8.00 -13.02 -6.15
C TYR A 300 9.52 -12.90 -6.06
N ASP A 301 10.20 -12.87 -7.20
CA ASP A 301 11.61 -12.60 -7.37
C ASP A 301 11.85 -12.24 -8.84
N ALA A 302 12.56 -11.15 -9.09
CA ALA A 302 12.87 -10.67 -10.44
C ALA A 302 13.69 -11.67 -11.29
N LYS A 303 14.32 -12.67 -10.64
CA LYS A 303 15.10 -13.71 -11.32
C LYS A 303 14.26 -14.91 -11.77
N LEU A 304 13.04 -15.05 -11.28
CA LEU A 304 12.18 -16.16 -11.67
C LEU A 304 11.64 -15.95 -13.10
N PRO A 305 11.82 -16.92 -14.01
CA PRO A 305 11.36 -16.80 -15.39
C PRO A 305 9.86 -17.11 -15.51
N ALA A 306 9.02 -16.34 -14.82
CA ALA A 306 7.58 -16.50 -14.79
C ALA A 306 6.86 -15.20 -15.17
N PRO A 307 5.83 -15.24 -16.05
CA PRO A 307 4.97 -14.10 -16.29
C PRO A 307 4.24 -13.64 -15.02
N LEU A 308 3.98 -12.35 -14.92
CA LEU A 308 3.32 -11.69 -13.81
C LEU A 308 1.94 -11.19 -14.22
N ALA A 309 0.89 -11.58 -13.51
CA ALA A 309 -0.45 -11.06 -13.78
C ALA A 309 -0.56 -9.58 -13.41
N PHE A 310 0.04 -9.19 -12.29
CA PHE A 310 0.14 -7.82 -11.80
C PHE A 310 1.63 -7.50 -11.59
N ALA A 311 2.30 -7.03 -12.63
CA ALA A 311 3.68 -6.58 -12.53
C ALA A 311 3.79 -5.37 -11.58
N PRO A 312 4.94 -5.14 -10.91
CA PRO A 312 5.16 -3.95 -10.10
C PRO A 312 4.79 -2.68 -10.87
N ASP A 313 4.14 -1.73 -10.20
CA ASP A 313 3.83 -0.44 -10.81
C ASP A 313 5.11 0.38 -10.94
N ASP A 314 5.45 0.75 -12.17
CA ASP A 314 6.46 1.74 -12.44
C ASP A 314 5.83 3.13 -12.29
N LEU A 315 6.00 3.71 -11.09
CA LEU A 315 5.45 5.04 -10.76
C LEU A 315 6.21 6.16 -11.48
N ARG A 316 6.10 6.20 -12.80
CA ARG A 316 6.62 7.29 -13.64
C ARG A 316 5.77 8.55 -13.51
N HIS A 317 6.36 9.67 -13.94
CA HIS A 317 5.72 10.97 -13.96
C HIS A 317 5.22 11.39 -12.56
N THR A 318 6.04 11.15 -11.52
CA THR A 318 5.81 11.68 -10.19
C THR A 318 6.06 13.18 -10.16
N PHE A 319 5.60 13.87 -9.11
CA PHE A 319 5.81 15.33 -8.96
C PHE A 319 7.27 15.73 -9.16
N GLY A 320 8.22 15.03 -8.51
CA GLY A 320 9.64 15.32 -8.61
C GLY A 320 10.20 15.18 -10.03
N GLU A 321 9.72 14.17 -10.78
CA GLU A 321 10.12 13.96 -12.16
C GLU A 321 9.62 15.06 -13.10
N ILE A 322 8.36 15.51 -12.92
CA ILE A 322 7.79 16.62 -13.73
C ILE A 322 8.52 17.93 -13.44
N VAL A 323 8.79 18.22 -12.18
CA VAL A 323 9.57 19.41 -11.77
C VAL A 323 10.96 19.39 -12.39
N ALA A 324 11.66 18.26 -12.34
CA ALA A 324 12.97 18.07 -12.95
C ALA A 324 12.93 18.22 -14.48
N GLY A 325 11.92 17.60 -15.13
CA GLY A 325 11.69 17.71 -16.58
C GLY A 325 11.45 19.15 -17.05
N ALA A 326 10.91 20.01 -16.19
CA ALA A 326 10.73 21.43 -16.43
C ALA A 326 12.00 22.27 -16.14
N GLY A 327 13.10 21.65 -15.70
CA GLY A 327 14.36 22.33 -15.37
C GLY A 327 14.30 23.15 -14.07
N LEU A 328 13.34 22.87 -13.18
CA LEU A 328 13.13 23.61 -11.93
C LEU A 328 13.95 23.00 -10.79
N GLN A 329 14.27 23.85 -9.79
CA GLN A 329 15.01 23.45 -8.60
C GLN A 329 14.07 23.01 -7.49
N GLN A 330 14.34 21.88 -6.87
CA GLN A 330 13.49 21.31 -5.82
C GLN A 330 14.30 20.89 -4.59
N LEU A 331 13.72 21.07 -3.41
CA LEU A 331 14.31 20.65 -2.14
C LEU A 331 13.40 19.63 -1.45
N ARG A 332 14.02 18.58 -0.89
CA ARG A 332 13.42 17.65 0.09
C ARG A 332 14.08 17.88 1.44
N ILE A 333 13.28 18.06 2.49
CA ILE A 333 13.82 18.30 3.82
C ILE A 333 12.95 17.65 4.89
N ALA A 334 13.56 16.88 5.79
CA ALA A 334 12.91 16.26 6.94
C ALA A 334 13.92 15.86 8.01
N GLU A 335 13.41 15.51 9.19
CA GLU A 335 14.17 14.77 10.20
C GLU A 335 14.43 13.32 9.78
N THR A 336 15.41 12.65 10.42
CA THR A 336 15.82 11.27 10.13
C THR A 336 14.62 10.32 10.02
N GLU A 337 13.66 10.39 10.95
CA GLU A 337 12.49 9.50 11.01
C GLU A 337 11.59 9.60 9.76
N LYS A 338 11.55 10.76 9.14
CA LYS A 338 10.67 11.04 7.99
C LYS A 338 11.43 11.39 6.70
N TYR A 339 12.76 11.23 6.70
CA TYR A 339 13.57 11.54 5.52
C TYR A 339 13.25 10.63 4.31
N ALA A 340 13.11 9.32 4.54
CA ALA A 340 12.72 8.39 3.49
C ALA A 340 11.32 8.71 2.91
N HIS A 341 10.42 9.28 3.73
CA HIS A 341 9.07 9.61 3.29
C HIS A 341 9.04 10.75 2.27
N VAL A 342 9.82 11.82 2.47
CA VAL A 342 9.90 12.94 1.51
C VAL A 342 10.85 12.66 0.35
N THR A 343 11.67 11.60 0.40
CA THR A 343 12.60 11.19 -0.65
C THR A 343 12.11 9.94 -1.39
N PHE A 344 12.41 8.75 -0.89
CA PHE A 344 12.08 7.47 -1.52
C PHE A 344 10.59 7.31 -1.81
N PHE A 345 9.73 7.39 -0.78
CA PHE A 345 8.29 7.16 -0.94
C PHE A 345 7.62 8.25 -1.78
N PHE A 346 7.90 9.51 -1.52
CA PHE A 346 7.35 10.63 -2.30
C PHE A 346 7.80 10.59 -3.78
N SER A 347 8.96 10.02 -4.06
CA SER A 347 9.49 9.83 -5.41
C SER A 347 9.05 8.51 -6.07
N GLY A 348 8.06 7.81 -5.50
CA GLY A 348 7.49 6.58 -6.07
C GLY A 348 8.43 5.37 -5.99
N GLY A 349 9.25 5.27 -4.95
CA GLY A 349 10.21 4.18 -4.76
C GLY A 349 11.57 4.41 -5.40
N ARG A 350 11.86 5.65 -5.85
CA ARG A 350 13.14 6.01 -6.47
C ARG A 350 14.12 6.54 -5.44
N GLU A 351 15.31 5.93 -5.39
CA GLU A 351 16.43 6.37 -4.53
C GLU A 351 17.23 7.52 -5.12
N ASP A 352 17.48 7.48 -6.44
CA ASP A 352 18.30 8.48 -7.14
C ASP A 352 17.64 9.86 -7.13
N LEU A 353 18.49 10.90 -7.00
CA LEU A 353 18.03 12.28 -7.11
C LEU A 353 17.52 12.59 -8.52
N PHE A 354 16.48 13.40 -8.60
CA PHE A 354 16.10 14.03 -9.85
C PHE A 354 17.06 15.19 -10.19
N ALA A 355 17.13 15.54 -11.46
CA ALA A 355 17.89 16.73 -11.87
C ALA A 355 17.33 17.98 -11.14
N GLY A 356 18.20 18.78 -10.54
CA GLY A 356 17.80 19.94 -9.75
C GLY A 356 17.23 19.64 -8.36
N GLU A 357 17.31 18.39 -7.89
CA GLU A 357 16.91 18.01 -6.54
C GLU A 357 18.06 18.13 -5.56
N GLU A 358 17.81 18.80 -4.44
CA GLU A 358 18.66 18.79 -3.26
C GLU A 358 17.92 18.19 -2.07
N ARG A 359 18.66 17.60 -1.13
CA ARG A 359 18.11 16.95 0.07
C ARG A 359 18.82 17.48 1.32
N ILE A 360 18.04 17.82 2.34
CA ILE A 360 18.54 18.18 3.66
C ILE A 360 17.97 17.20 4.67
N LEU A 361 18.85 16.47 5.34
CA LEU A 361 18.50 15.63 6.49
C LEU A 361 18.88 16.37 7.77
N VAL A 362 17.93 16.43 8.70
CA VAL A 362 18.13 16.93 10.07
C VAL A 362 18.12 15.72 10.99
N PRO A 363 19.19 15.46 11.78
CA PRO A 363 19.18 14.33 12.70
C PRO A 363 18.07 14.44 13.74
N SER A 364 17.28 13.40 13.91
CA SER A 364 16.32 13.33 15.03
C SER A 364 17.06 13.17 16.37
N PRO A 365 16.48 13.62 17.50
CA PRO A 365 17.13 13.52 18.79
C PRO A 365 17.30 12.06 19.22
N GLN A 366 18.43 11.76 19.88
CA GLN A 366 18.74 10.42 20.37
C GLN A 366 18.14 10.18 21.75
N VAL A 367 16.83 10.07 21.83
CA VAL A 367 16.08 9.75 23.04
C VAL A 367 15.45 8.36 22.92
N ALA A 368 15.10 7.75 24.05
CA ALA A 368 14.49 6.41 24.04
C ALA A 368 13.11 6.42 23.38
N THR A 369 12.31 7.45 23.65
CA THR A 369 10.99 7.71 23.09
C THR A 369 10.80 9.21 22.94
N TYR A 370 10.06 9.66 21.92
CA TYR A 370 9.96 11.08 21.58
C TYR A 370 9.04 11.89 22.52
N ASP A 371 8.28 11.26 23.39
CA ASP A 371 7.59 11.94 24.50
C ASP A 371 8.53 12.58 25.50
N LEU A 372 9.79 12.14 25.57
CA LEU A 372 10.84 12.74 26.40
C LEU A 372 11.39 14.04 25.81
N GLN A 373 11.22 14.26 24.51
CA GLN A 373 11.61 15.47 23.79
C GLN A 373 10.60 15.76 22.66
N PRO A 374 9.39 16.25 22.99
CA PRO A 374 8.29 16.38 22.01
C PRO A 374 8.56 17.39 20.89
N GLU A 375 9.40 18.38 21.12
CA GLU A 375 9.85 19.33 20.10
C GLU A 375 10.74 18.68 19.05
N MET A 376 11.33 17.50 19.34
CA MET A 376 12.25 16.77 18.47
C MET A 376 13.34 17.71 17.90
N SER A 377 13.64 17.63 16.61
CA SER A 377 14.53 18.58 15.92
C SER A 377 13.75 19.62 15.09
N CYS A 378 12.46 19.80 15.36
CA CYS A 378 11.60 20.75 14.64
C CYS A 378 12.13 22.19 14.63
N PRO A 379 12.74 22.74 15.70
CA PRO A 379 13.36 24.08 15.64
C PRO A 379 14.49 24.17 14.61
N GLU A 380 15.43 23.22 14.58
CA GLU A 380 16.53 23.19 13.62
C GLU A 380 16.03 22.97 12.19
N LEU A 381 15.07 22.05 12.01
CA LEU A 381 14.41 21.80 10.73
C LEU A 381 13.77 23.09 10.20
N THR A 382 13.07 23.82 11.07
CA THR A 382 12.43 25.09 10.72
C THR A 382 13.45 26.16 10.32
N ASP A 383 14.57 26.27 11.04
CA ASP A 383 15.63 27.22 10.72
C ASP A 383 16.19 26.97 9.32
N LYS A 384 16.50 25.71 8.99
CA LYS A 384 17.00 25.31 7.67
C LYS A 384 15.96 25.50 6.57
N LEU A 385 14.68 25.20 6.85
CA LEU A 385 13.59 25.40 5.89
C LEU A 385 13.37 26.89 5.59
N VAL A 386 13.33 27.74 6.61
CA VAL A 386 13.22 29.20 6.43
C VAL A 386 14.39 29.74 5.63
N ALA A 387 15.63 29.37 5.97
CA ALA A 387 16.81 29.76 5.21
C ALA A 387 16.75 29.31 3.74
N ALA A 388 16.23 28.11 3.48
CA ALA A 388 16.05 27.62 2.11
C ALA A 388 15.01 28.45 1.34
N ILE A 389 13.89 28.82 1.98
CA ILE A 389 12.86 29.69 1.38
C ILE A 389 13.45 31.08 1.05
N GLU A 390 14.12 31.70 2.02
CA GLU A 390 14.71 33.03 1.90
C GLU A 390 15.85 33.08 0.87
N SER A 391 16.51 31.95 0.60
CA SER A 391 17.57 31.86 -0.39
C SER A 391 17.12 32.15 -1.84
N GLY A 392 15.82 31.99 -2.13
CA GLY A 392 15.26 32.14 -3.48
C GLY A 392 15.75 31.10 -4.50
N ARG A 393 16.54 30.09 -4.07
CA ARG A 393 17.13 29.08 -4.95
C ARG A 393 16.11 28.10 -5.51
N PHE A 394 15.17 27.66 -4.69
CA PHE A 394 14.24 26.58 -5.02
C PHE A 394 12.93 27.11 -5.61
N ASP A 395 12.44 26.40 -6.62
CA ASP A 395 11.11 26.64 -7.19
C ASP A 395 10.03 25.93 -6.38
N THR A 396 10.38 24.77 -5.79
CA THR A 396 9.49 24.03 -4.89
C THR A 396 10.28 23.39 -3.75
N ILE A 397 9.62 23.25 -2.61
CA ILE A 397 10.17 22.61 -1.40
C ILE A 397 9.11 21.66 -0.83
N VAL A 398 9.51 20.44 -0.51
CA VAL A 398 8.68 19.46 0.22
C VAL A 398 9.33 19.21 1.56
N CYS A 399 8.62 19.52 2.63
CA CYS A 399 9.05 19.33 4.01
C CYS A 399 8.05 18.46 4.77
N ASN A 400 8.57 17.52 5.57
CA ASN A 400 7.79 16.78 6.55
C ASN A 400 8.22 17.18 7.97
N ILE A 401 7.25 17.46 8.85
CA ILE A 401 7.44 17.68 10.28
C ILE A 401 6.97 16.43 11.02
N ALA A 402 7.91 15.70 11.61
CA ALA A 402 7.72 14.37 12.17
C ALA A 402 6.98 14.32 13.51
N ASN A 403 6.99 15.41 14.27
CA ASN A 403 6.59 15.46 15.67
C ASN A 403 5.18 14.88 15.94
N PRO A 404 4.12 15.24 15.18
CA PRO A 404 2.78 14.80 15.53
C PRO A 404 2.64 13.28 15.50
N ASP A 405 3.24 12.63 14.51
CA ASP A 405 3.20 11.17 14.41
C ASP A 405 4.10 10.50 15.45
N MET A 406 5.37 10.90 15.50
CA MET A 406 6.37 10.24 16.34
C MET A 406 6.05 10.36 17.85
N VAL A 407 5.57 11.51 18.28
CA VAL A 407 5.13 11.72 19.68
C VAL A 407 3.77 11.08 19.92
N GLY A 408 2.87 11.12 18.93
CA GLY A 408 1.56 10.51 19.01
C GLY A 408 1.60 9.02 19.32
N HIS A 409 2.56 8.30 18.75
CA HIS A 409 2.79 6.87 19.02
C HIS A 409 3.10 6.54 20.49
N SER A 410 3.47 7.54 21.31
CA SER A 410 3.63 7.35 22.76
C SER A 410 2.31 7.16 23.50
N GLY A 411 1.20 7.64 22.96
CA GLY A 411 -0.11 7.67 23.62
C GLY A 411 -0.18 8.65 24.82
N ILE A 412 0.81 9.55 24.96
CA ILE A 412 0.91 10.50 26.09
C ILE A 412 0.36 11.86 25.67
N LEU A 413 -0.87 12.17 26.10
CA LEU A 413 -1.59 13.39 25.72
C LEU A 413 -0.79 14.67 25.97
N GLN A 414 -0.12 14.79 27.13
CA GLN A 414 0.63 16.01 27.45
C GLN A 414 1.84 16.21 26.53
N ALA A 415 2.54 15.14 26.17
CA ALA A 415 3.64 15.20 25.20
C ALA A 415 3.13 15.57 23.81
N ALA A 416 2.00 15.01 23.39
CA ALA A 416 1.34 15.32 22.13
C ALA A 416 0.91 16.80 22.03
N ILE A 417 0.41 17.38 23.13
CA ILE A 417 0.11 18.82 23.22
C ILE A 417 1.38 19.66 23.02
N HIS A 418 2.49 19.31 23.66
CA HIS A 418 3.76 20.03 23.49
C HIS A 418 4.30 19.90 22.06
N ALA A 419 4.19 18.70 21.45
CA ALA A 419 4.55 18.50 20.06
C ALA A 419 3.74 19.40 19.11
N ALA A 420 2.41 19.47 19.30
CA ALA A 420 1.55 20.35 18.52
C ALA A 420 1.92 21.83 18.64
N GLN A 421 2.29 22.29 19.84
CA GLN A 421 2.73 23.67 20.09
C GLN A 421 4.06 23.98 19.39
N ALA A 422 5.01 23.05 19.40
CA ALA A 422 6.28 23.20 18.69
C ALA A 422 6.06 23.30 17.17
N VAL A 423 5.17 22.48 16.62
CA VAL A 423 4.78 22.50 15.20
C VAL A 423 4.06 23.81 14.84
N ASP A 424 3.21 24.34 15.72
CA ASP A 424 2.53 25.62 15.49
C ASP A 424 3.50 26.80 15.32
N ILE A 425 4.58 26.81 16.11
CA ILE A 425 5.64 27.81 15.97
C ILE A 425 6.31 27.69 14.56
N ALA A 426 6.59 26.46 14.13
CA ALA A 426 7.15 26.20 12.81
C ALA A 426 6.21 26.67 11.69
N ILE A 427 4.92 26.35 11.78
CA ILE A 427 3.88 26.80 10.83
C ILE A 427 3.88 28.33 10.70
N GLY A 428 3.92 29.04 11.83
CA GLY A 428 3.91 30.51 11.82
C GLY A 428 5.15 31.10 11.13
N ARG A 429 6.33 30.53 11.40
CA ARG A 429 7.61 30.97 10.80
C ARG A 429 7.66 30.69 9.29
N VAL A 430 7.29 29.48 8.89
CA VAL A 430 7.28 29.05 7.49
C VAL A 430 6.28 29.88 6.67
N ALA A 431 5.07 30.07 7.17
CA ALA A 431 4.06 30.88 6.50
C ALA A 431 4.52 32.35 6.32
N GLY A 432 5.21 32.91 7.35
CA GLY A 432 5.81 34.23 7.28
C GLY A 432 6.89 34.34 6.19
N ALA A 433 7.81 33.40 6.14
CA ALA A 433 8.91 33.36 5.16
C ALA A 433 8.40 33.16 3.72
N VAL A 434 7.44 32.25 3.51
CA VAL A 434 6.86 32.02 2.18
C VAL A 434 6.13 33.26 1.67
N ARG A 435 5.38 33.94 2.53
CA ARG A 435 4.71 35.20 2.16
C ARG A 435 5.71 36.29 1.81
N ALA A 436 6.77 36.46 2.60
CA ALA A 436 7.81 37.44 2.34
C ALA A 436 8.54 37.19 1.01
N ALA A 437 8.69 35.92 0.62
CA ALA A 437 9.28 35.53 -0.66
C ALA A 437 8.31 35.64 -1.86
N GLY A 438 7.04 35.97 -1.67
CA GLY A 438 6.01 35.94 -2.73
C GLY A 438 5.69 34.51 -3.21
N GLY A 439 5.90 33.54 -2.35
CA GLY A 439 5.65 32.12 -2.61
C GLY A 439 4.21 31.69 -2.31
N ALA A 440 3.96 30.40 -2.44
CA ALA A 440 2.72 29.74 -2.05
C ALA A 440 3.01 28.57 -1.12
N LEU A 441 2.17 28.35 -0.11
CA LEU A 441 2.31 27.28 0.86
C LEU A 441 1.04 26.43 0.87
N VAL A 442 1.20 25.13 0.72
CA VAL A 442 0.17 24.12 0.95
C VAL A 442 0.56 23.35 2.22
N ILE A 443 -0.29 23.39 3.24
CA ILE A 443 -0.10 22.64 4.49
C ILE A 443 -1.12 21.51 4.50
N THR A 444 -0.67 20.28 4.73
CA THR A 444 -1.55 19.11 4.91
C THR A 444 -0.89 18.09 5.83
N ALA A 445 -1.52 16.95 6.02
CA ALA A 445 -0.93 15.78 6.67
C ALA A 445 -1.08 14.56 5.75
N ASP A 446 -0.41 13.48 6.07
CA ASP A 446 -0.47 12.21 5.35
C ASP A 446 -1.41 11.20 6.00
N HIS A 447 -1.69 11.34 7.28
CA HIS A 447 -2.69 10.63 8.09
C HIS A 447 -2.93 11.37 9.41
N GLY A 448 -3.87 10.89 10.22
CA GLY A 448 -4.13 11.39 11.56
C GLY A 448 -3.44 10.55 12.65
N ASN A 449 -3.22 11.15 13.82
CA ASN A 449 -2.72 10.54 15.04
C ASN A 449 -3.08 11.40 16.28
N LEU A 450 -2.60 12.68 16.34
CA LEU A 450 -2.71 13.54 17.52
C LEU A 450 -4.13 13.95 17.92
N GLU A 451 -5.09 13.85 17.02
CA GLU A 451 -6.48 14.21 17.29
C GLU A 451 -7.21 13.17 18.17
N MET A 452 -6.56 12.00 18.42
CA MET A 452 -7.13 10.96 19.27
C MET A 452 -6.05 10.25 20.08
N MET A 453 -5.79 10.72 21.31
CA MET A 453 -4.75 10.17 22.18
C MET A 453 -5.27 9.07 23.12
N ARG A 454 -6.57 8.81 23.13
CA ARG A 454 -7.22 7.73 23.88
C ARG A 454 -8.32 7.09 23.03
N ASP A 455 -8.35 5.78 23.02
CA ASP A 455 -9.42 5.02 22.37
C ASP A 455 -10.72 5.16 23.16
N PRO A 456 -11.77 5.76 22.58
CA PRO A 456 -13.03 6.00 23.30
C PRO A 456 -13.79 4.71 23.64
N ALA A 457 -13.54 3.60 22.93
CA ALA A 457 -14.20 2.32 23.18
C ALA A 457 -13.56 1.55 24.34
N THR A 458 -12.24 1.59 24.46
CA THR A 458 -11.49 0.82 25.46
C THR A 458 -10.98 1.64 26.62
N GLY A 459 -10.88 2.97 26.48
CA GLY A 459 -10.28 3.89 27.43
C GLY A 459 -8.76 3.74 27.57
N GLN A 460 -8.13 2.95 26.70
CA GLN A 460 -6.67 2.79 26.66
C GLN A 460 -6.00 3.94 25.89
N PRO A 461 -4.70 4.23 26.15
CA PRO A 461 -3.94 5.12 25.27
C PRO A 461 -4.03 4.66 23.83
N HIS A 462 -4.29 5.58 22.91
CA HIS A 462 -4.29 5.31 21.48
C HIS A 462 -2.90 5.64 20.92
N THR A 463 -2.25 4.64 20.34
CA THR A 463 -0.87 4.74 19.85
C THR A 463 -0.77 4.44 18.35
N ALA A 464 -1.88 4.18 17.69
CA ALA A 464 -1.96 3.91 16.26
C ALA A 464 -2.42 5.18 15.49
N HIS A 465 -2.36 5.12 14.18
CA HIS A 465 -2.96 6.14 13.33
C HIS A 465 -4.49 6.09 13.44
N THR A 466 -5.15 7.16 13.02
CA THR A 466 -6.61 7.24 13.02
C THR A 466 -7.18 7.03 11.62
N VAL A 467 -8.45 6.62 11.57
CA VAL A 467 -9.23 6.58 10.33
C VAL A 467 -9.99 7.90 10.22
N GLY A 468 -9.66 8.71 9.23
CA GLY A 468 -10.35 9.98 8.99
C GLY A 468 -9.56 10.93 8.09
N PRO A 469 -10.21 12.03 7.69
CA PRO A 469 -9.58 13.02 6.84
C PRO A 469 -8.60 13.89 7.63
N VAL A 470 -7.71 14.53 6.89
CA VAL A 470 -6.77 15.53 7.42
C VAL A 470 -7.06 16.91 6.81
N PRO A 471 -6.67 18.00 7.48
CA PRO A 471 -6.83 19.33 6.91
C PRO A 471 -5.85 19.60 5.77
N LEU A 472 -6.28 20.42 4.80
CA LEU A 472 -5.44 21.03 3.79
C LEU A 472 -5.72 22.53 3.74
N VAL A 473 -4.67 23.35 3.89
CA VAL A 473 -4.74 24.82 3.92
C VAL A 473 -3.86 25.39 2.83
N TYR A 474 -4.37 26.33 2.06
CA TYR A 474 -3.62 27.09 1.06
C TYR A 474 -3.31 28.50 1.55
N VAL A 475 -2.05 28.91 1.51
CA VAL A 475 -1.58 30.25 1.84
C VAL A 475 -0.84 30.82 0.63
N GLY A 476 -1.37 31.86 0.01
CA GLY A 476 -0.78 32.51 -1.16
C GLY A 476 -1.67 33.62 -1.69
N ASP A 477 -1.19 34.35 -2.71
CA ASP A 477 -1.86 35.53 -3.26
C ASP A 477 -2.94 35.21 -4.32
N ARG A 478 -3.03 33.93 -4.72
CA ARG A 478 -4.04 33.53 -5.73
C ARG A 478 -5.42 33.45 -5.09
N HIS A 479 -6.38 34.22 -5.64
CA HIS A 479 -7.79 34.17 -5.20
C HIS A 479 -8.42 32.85 -5.62
N VAL A 480 -8.61 31.94 -4.67
CA VAL A 480 -9.16 30.60 -4.89
C VAL A 480 -10.04 30.17 -3.73
N THR A 481 -10.92 29.21 -4.01
CA THR A 481 -11.52 28.32 -3.01
C THR A 481 -10.95 26.92 -3.16
N LEU A 482 -11.21 26.02 -2.22
CA LEU A 482 -10.74 24.65 -2.29
C LEU A 482 -11.91 23.67 -2.46
N ARG A 483 -11.75 22.72 -3.37
CA ARG A 483 -12.70 21.63 -3.59
C ARG A 483 -12.76 20.73 -2.35
N SER A 484 -13.97 20.37 -1.93
CA SER A 484 -14.20 19.38 -0.87
C SER A 484 -14.14 17.94 -1.40
N GLY A 485 -13.96 16.98 -0.48
CA GLY A 485 -13.95 15.54 -0.81
C GLY A 485 -12.74 15.10 -1.62
N GLY A 486 -11.62 15.83 -1.54
CA GLY A 486 -10.35 15.43 -2.11
C GLY A 486 -9.64 14.33 -1.32
N ALA A 487 -8.54 13.82 -1.87
CA ALA A 487 -7.67 12.84 -1.24
C ALA A 487 -6.20 13.22 -1.47
N LEU A 488 -5.26 12.50 -0.85
CA LEU A 488 -3.82 12.80 -0.97
C LEU A 488 -3.32 12.84 -2.41
N ARG A 489 -3.91 12.03 -3.30
CA ARG A 489 -3.60 12.04 -4.75
C ARG A 489 -3.85 13.38 -5.46
N ASP A 490 -4.62 14.27 -4.85
CA ASP A 490 -4.98 15.56 -5.43
C ASP A 490 -3.93 16.65 -5.12
N VAL A 491 -2.98 16.36 -4.22
CA VAL A 491 -1.98 17.33 -3.77
C VAL A 491 -0.93 17.61 -4.86
N ALA A 492 -0.33 16.59 -5.49
CA ALA A 492 0.63 16.81 -6.58
C ALA A 492 0.02 17.60 -7.74
N PRO A 493 -1.19 17.29 -8.27
CA PRO A 493 -1.88 18.14 -9.24
C PRO A 493 -2.05 19.58 -8.78
N THR A 494 -2.37 19.81 -7.50
CA THR A 494 -2.50 21.15 -6.91
C THR A 494 -1.17 21.91 -6.93
N LEU A 495 -0.06 21.24 -6.58
CA LEU A 495 1.27 21.84 -6.63
C LEU A 495 1.70 22.15 -8.08
N LEU A 496 1.41 21.26 -9.04
CA LEU A 496 1.69 21.50 -10.47
C LEU A 496 0.90 22.69 -11.01
N ASP A 497 -0.39 22.83 -10.62
CA ASP A 497 -1.22 23.99 -10.97
C ASP A 497 -0.62 25.30 -10.43
N LEU A 498 -0.14 25.33 -9.17
CA LEU A 498 0.55 26.47 -8.59
C LEU A 498 1.86 26.80 -9.33
N LEU A 499 2.60 25.77 -9.76
CA LEU A 499 3.83 25.93 -10.53
C LEU A 499 3.60 26.27 -12.01
N GLY A 500 2.35 26.21 -12.50
CA GLY A 500 2.02 26.41 -13.90
C GLY A 500 2.57 25.32 -14.81
N LEU A 501 2.70 24.10 -14.28
CA LEU A 501 3.20 22.93 -15.00
C LEU A 501 2.05 22.04 -15.48
N PRO A 502 2.18 21.39 -16.63
CA PRO A 502 1.17 20.47 -17.13
C PRO A 502 1.08 19.22 -16.23
N GLN A 503 -0.14 18.78 -15.96
CA GLN A 503 -0.40 17.52 -15.28
C GLN A 503 -0.25 16.36 -16.28
N PRO A 504 0.56 15.33 -16.00
CA PRO A 504 0.65 14.15 -16.86
C PRO A 504 -0.61 13.28 -16.77
N ALA A 505 -0.88 12.49 -17.81
CA ALA A 505 -2.08 11.65 -17.90
C ALA A 505 -2.13 10.57 -16.80
N GLU A 506 -1.00 10.14 -16.32
CA GLU A 506 -0.87 9.14 -15.25
C GLU A 506 -1.31 9.69 -13.89
N MET A 507 -1.25 10.98 -13.66
CA MET A 507 -1.81 11.61 -12.46
C MET A 507 -3.34 11.71 -12.60
N THR A 508 -4.06 10.82 -11.94
CA THR A 508 -5.53 10.78 -11.95
C THR A 508 -6.19 11.66 -10.90
N GLY A 509 -5.39 12.23 -9.99
CA GLY A 509 -5.84 13.28 -9.07
C GLY A 509 -6.22 14.55 -9.81
N GLN A 510 -6.83 15.49 -9.12
CA GLN A 510 -7.27 16.77 -9.68
C GLN A 510 -6.86 17.91 -8.75
N SER A 511 -6.44 19.03 -9.30
CA SER A 511 -6.17 20.23 -8.50
C SER A 511 -7.34 20.52 -7.55
N LEU A 512 -7.01 20.83 -6.30
CA LEU A 512 -7.99 21.24 -5.29
C LEU A 512 -8.35 22.73 -5.42
N LEU A 513 -7.59 23.50 -6.20
CA LEU A 513 -7.80 24.93 -6.39
C LEU A 513 -8.98 25.15 -7.36
N LEU A 514 -9.95 25.94 -6.92
CA LEU A 514 -11.07 26.40 -7.75
C LEU A 514 -10.99 27.92 -7.84
N PRO A 515 -11.27 28.53 -9.01
CA PRO A 515 -11.43 29.98 -9.11
C PRO A 515 -12.44 30.47 -8.07
N ALA A 516 -12.15 31.58 -7.36
CA ALA A 516 -13.02 32.17 -6.35
C ALA A 516 -14.17 32.94 -7.02
#